data_f7535db5511cfc59c94546d0187d1ded
#
_entry.id   f7535db5511cfc59c94546d0187d1ded
#
_cell.length_a   1.000
_cell.length_b   1.000
_cell.length_c   1.000
_cell.angle_alpha   90.00
_cell.angle_beta   90.00
_cell.angle_gamma   90.00
#
_symmetry.space_group_name_H-M   'P 1'
#
loop_
_entity.id
_entity.type
_entity.pdbx_description
1 polymer ?
#
loop_
_entity_poly.entity_id
_entity_poly.type
_entity_poly.pdbx_seq_one_letter_code
_entity_poly.pdbx_strand_id
1 'polypeptide(L)'
;MSNKYTIPEGTRDLVLGECWIKKNLTNDLEHILDTWGYKEVVTPTTEFYQTFNPGFQYLEDEDMYKFFDSNGRILVLRPDMTLPIARVVATRFKDSPMPLRFRYTANIFHVNNKLSGRRNEFSDCGVEYIGAQGFDSDLEILVTALESMKILKNIHYKLEIGNVNIFKAAVKNINLNEEEIATLLSLMDKKSLKALDDFLAKTNLSEQHKQFFTKLPWLFGGVEVLEEVKTVAFNDEIKEEINYLEKLNDAIIELGYKDLVTFDLGMVHRLSYYSGLIFRGYADGVGITILTGGRYDKLIKIYGRDLPAVGFAIKLDALLEAIDEEIYPKLERLVIEYPTNKIVDALKLAKTKREEGLVVELHQNNELTDIKERRD
;
A
#
# COMPACT_ATOMS: atom_id res chain seq x y z
N MET A 1 -30.95 -0.01 -23.06
CA MET A 1 -31.67 0.56 -21.90
C MET A 1 -30.63 1.00 -20.88
N SER A 2 -30.54 2.28 -20.54
CA SER A 2 -29.69 2.74 -19.46
C SER A 2 -30.17 2.09 -18.17
N ASN A 3 -29.33 1.27 -17.54
CA ASN A 3 -29.70 0.57 -16.31
C ASN A 3 -29.66 1.62 -15.18
N LYS A 4 -30.85 2.08 -14.77
CA LYS A 4 -31.05 3.20 -13.81
C LYS A 4 -30.41 2.94 -12.42
N TYR A 5 -29.92 1.74 -12.18
CA TYR A 5 -29.41 1.25 -10.89
C TYR A 5 -27.98 0.72 -10.97
N THR A 6 -27.18 1.12 -11.99
CA THR A 6 -25.76 0.76 -12.06
C THR A 6 -24.91 1.74 -11.25
N ILE A 7 -23.88 1.19 -10.63
CA ILE A 7 -22.80 1.97 -9.98
C ILE A 7 -21.76 2.37 -11.03
N PRO A 8 -20.92 3.40 -10.79
CA PRO A 8 -19.82 3.77 -11.67
C PRO A 8 -18.84 2.63 -11.91
N GLU A 9 -18.25 2.59 -13.11
CA GLU A 9 -17.20 1.62 -13.42
C GLU A 9 -16.04 1.70 -12.42
N GLY A 10 -15.49 0.54 -12.03
CA GLY A 10 -14.38 0.47 -11.08
C GLY A 10 -14.74 0.76 -9.62
N THR A 11 -16.03 0.91 -9.30
CA THR A 11 -16.54 0.98 -7.92
C THR A 11 -17.32 -0.29 -7.57
N ARG A 12 -17.56 -0.52 -6.28
CA ARG A 12 -18.43 -1.62 -5.82
C ARG A 12 -19.14 -1.25 -4.53
N ASP A 13 -20.30 -1.85 -4.33
CA ASP A 13 -20.93 -1.91 -3.02
C ASP A 13 -20.29 -3.04 -2.20
N LEU A 14 -20.01 -2.76 -0.93
CA LEU A 14 -19.69 -3.77 0.08
C LEU A 14 -20.92 -3.92 0.96
N VAL A 15 -21.34 -5.16 1.24
CA VAL A 15 -22.56 -5.42 2.01
C VAL A 15 -22.33 -6.49 3.07
N LEU A 16 -23.09 -6.40 4.16
CA LEU A 16 -23.18 -7.42 5.20
C LEU A 16 -21.83 -7.98 5.67
N GLY A 17 -21.54 -9.25 5.35
CA GLY A 17 -20.33 -9.94 5.78
C GLY A 17 -19.04 -9.28 5.31
N GLU A 18 -18.98 -8.82 4.06
CA GLU A 18 -17.80 -8.10 3.54
C GLU A 18 -17.51 -6.82 4.33
N CYS A 19 -18.55 -6.05 4.71
CA CYS A 19 -18.38 -4.87 5.55
C CYS A 19 -17.85 -5.23 6.95
N TRP A 20 -18.35 -6.32 7.51
CA TRP A 20 -17.91 -6.82 8.82
C TRP A 20 -16.43 -7.22 8.79
N ILE A 21 -16.02 -8.01 7.79
CA ILE A 21 -14.65 -8.46 7.61
C ILE A 21 -13.74 -7.25 7.39
N LYS A 22 -14.09 -6.34 6.48
CA LYS A 22 -13.30 -5.13 6.18
C LYS A 22 -13.09 -4.28 7.43
N LYS A 23 -14.14 -4.09 8.24
CA LYS A 23 -14.06 -3.30 9.46
C LYS A 23 -13.12 -3.91 10.49
N ASN A 24 -13.26 -5.22 10.75
CA ASN A 24 -12.40 -5.91 11.72
C ASN A 24 -10.95 -5.96 11.25
N LEU A 25 -10.71 -6.29 9.97
CA LEU A 25 -9.40 -6.25 9.35
C LEU A 25 -8.73 -4.87 9.51
N THR A 26 -9.49 -3.81 9.25
CA THR A 26 -9.00 -2.43 9.42
C THR A 26 -8.64 -2.15 10.87
N ASN A 27 -9.51 -2.51 11.83
CA ASN A 27 -9.26 -2.30 13.25
C ASN A 27 -8.02 -3.06 13.73
N ASP A 28 -7.83 -4.30 13.29
CA ASP A 28 -6.67 -5.11 13.65
C ASP A 28 -5.37 -4.51 13.10
N LEU A 29 -5.36 -4.04 11.84
CA LEU A 29 -4.22 -3.34 11.24
C LEU A 29 -3.92 -2.04 11.98
N GLU A 30 -4.92 -1.21 12.24
CA GLU A 30 -4.76 0.03 12.98
C GLU A 30 -4.20 -0.23 14.38
N HIS A 31 -4.68 -1.27 15.05
CA HIS A 31 -4.17 -1.68 16.35
C HIS A 31 -2.69 -2.06 16.30
N ILE A 32 -2.27 -2.85 15.29
CA ILE A 32 -0.85 -3.19 15.10
C ILE A 32 -0.03 -1.90 14.94
N LEU A 33 -0.45 -0.98 14.07
CA LEU A 33 0.26 0.27 13.81
C LEU A 33 0.29 1.19 15.05
N ASP A 34 -0.77 1.22 15.86
CA ASP A 34 -0.82 1.96 17.12
C ASP A 34 0.22 1.41 18.13
N THR A 35 0.45 0.08 18.17
CA THR A 35 1.48 -0.52 19.03
C THR A 35 2.90 -0.12 18.63
N TRP A 36 3.12 0.25 17.36
CA TRP A 36 4.37 0.82 16.84
C TRP A 36 4.50 2.33 17.08
N GLY A 37 3.51 2.95 17.75
CA GLY A 37 3.49 4.38 18.08
C GLY A 37 3.09 5.30 16.94
N TYR A 38 2.52 4.77 15.85
CA TYR A 38 1.95 5.58 14.79
C TYR A 38 0.65 6.24 15.24
N LYS A 39 0.47 7.52 14.92
CA LYS A 39 -0.71 8.32 15.28
C LYS A 39 -1.56 8.58 14.05
N GLU A 40 -2.85 8.49 14.21
CA GLU A 40 -3.78 8.70 13.12
C GLU A 40 -3.71 10.12 12.55
N VAL A 41 -3.73 10.21 11.23
CA VAL A 41 -3.94 11.45 10.48
C VAL A 41 -5.05 11.26 9.47
N VAL A 42 -5.99 12.20 9.46
CA VAL A 42 -7.09 12.25 8.49
C VAL A 42 -6.93 13.51 7.66
N THR A 43 -6.83 13.35 6.34
CA THR A 43 -6.81 14.47 5.38
C THR A 43 -8.13 14.53 4.61
N PRO A 44 -8.48 15.68 4.02
CA PRO A 44 -9.66 15.78 3.16
C PRO A 44 -9.61 14.78 2.00
N THR A 45 -10.77 14.27 1.60
CA THR A 45 -10.90 13.40 0.41
C THR A 45 -10.61 14.19 -0.88
N THR A 46 -10.88 15.48 -0.85
CA THR A 46 -10.62 16.39 -1.97
C THR A 46 -9.44 17.29 -1.64
N GLU A 47 -8.53 17.41 -2.58
CA GLU A 47 -7.36 18.28 -2.49
C GLU A 47 -7.29 19.22 -3.70
N PHE A 48 -6.52 20.28 -3.59
CA PHE A 48 -6.21 21.08 -4.78
C PHE A 48 -5.32 20.27 -5.73
N TYR A 49 -5.62 20.33 -7.01
CA TYR A 49 -4.80 19.70 -8.06
C TYR A 49 -3.32 20.04 -7.92
N GLN A 50 -3.00 21.27 -7.54
CA GLN A 50 -1.64 21.73 -7.30
C GLN A 50 -0.89 20.95 -6.21
N THR A 51 -1.59 20.29 -5.30
CA THR A 51 -0.99 19.40 -4.28
C THR A 51 -0.30 18.20 -4.94
N PHE A 52 -0.81 17.75 -6.10
CA PHE A 52 -0.31 16.56 -6.81
C PHE A 52 0.51 16.91 -8.06
N ASN A 53 0.56 18.17 -8.47
CA ASN A 53 1.26 18.61 -9.69
C ASN A 53 2.60 19.36 -9.49
N PRO A 54 3.34 19.26 -8.40
CA PRO A 54 4.65 19.94 -8.30
C PRO A 54 5.83 19.10 -8.77
N GLY A 55 5.72 18.52 -9.99
CA GLY A 55 6.90 17.94 -10.65
C GLY A 55 7.22 16.49 -10.32
N PHE A 56 6.33 15.75 -9.66
CA PHE A 56 6.47 14.30 -9.52
C PHE A 56 5.66 13.59 -10.59
N GLN A 57 6.35 13.06 -11.59
CA GLN A 57 5.80 12.31 -12.72
C GLN A 57 5.40 10.86 -12.36
N TYR A 58 4.92 10.59 -11.15
CA TYR A 58 4.47 9.23 -10.81
C TYR A 58 2.97 9.01 -10.99
N LEU A 59 2.20 10.12 -11.10
CA LEU A 59 0.78 10.12 -11.44
C LEU A 59 0.63 10.89 -12.75
N GLU A 60 0.11 10.20 -13.75
CA GLU A 60 -0.28 10.87 -14.99
C GLU A 60 -1.51 11.74 -14.72
N ASP A 61 -1.58 12.84 -15.42
CA ASP A 61 -2.67 13.82 -15.27
C ASP A 61 -4.04 13.20 -15.55
N GLU A 62 -4.08 12.20 -16.41
CA GLU A 62 -5.26 11.45 -16.83
C GLU A 62 -5.73 10.43 -15.79
N ASP A 63 -4.87 10.04 -14.85
CA ASP A 63 -5.20 9.08 -13.79
C ASP A 63 -5.94 9.71 -12.61
N MET A 64 -6.17 11.03 -12.62
CA MET A 64 -6.81 11.77 -11.53
C MET A 64 -8.25 12.16 -11.85
N TYR A 65 -9.17 11.93 -10.91
CA TYR A 65 -10.52 12.51 -10.94
C TYR A 65 -10.47 14.00 -10.62
N LYS A 66 -10.76 14.85 -11.62
CA LYS A 66 -10.71 16.31 -11.53
C LYS A 66 -12.10 16.91 -11.60
N PHE A 67 -12.32 17.97 -10.83
CA PHE A 67 -13.54 18.77 -10.86
C PHE A 67 -13.27 20.22 -10.40
N PHE A 68 -14.25 21.10 -10.51
CA PHE A 68 -14.09 22.50 -10.14
C PHE A 68 -14.86 22.81 -8.85
N ASP A 69 -14.27 23.66 -8.02
CA ASP A 69 -15.00 24.27 -6.92
C ASP A 69 -15.84 25.49 -7.41
N SER A 70 -16.61 26.10 -6.49
CA SER A 70 -17.44 27.28 -6.79
C SER A 70 -16.64 28.49 -7.26
N ASN A 71 -15.34 28.55 -7.06
CA ASN A 71 -14.44 29.63 -7.46
C ASN A 71 -13.67 29.29 -8.76
N GLY A 72 -13.97 28.18 -9.42
CA GLY A 72 -13.29 27.72 -10.64
C GLY A 72 -11.90 27.13 -10.41
N ARG A 73 -11.52 26.80 -9.17
CA ARG A 73 -10.24 26.13 -8.87
C ARG A 73 -10.37 24.62 -9.12
N ILE A 74 -9.30 24.03 -9.66
CA ILE A 74 -9.27 22.58 -9.92
C ILE A 74 -9.03 21.84 -8.61
N LEU A 75 -9.94 20.94 -8.28
CA LEU A 75 -9.85 19.96 -7.21
C LEU A 75 -9.68 18.57 -7.79
N VAL A 76 -9.11 17.66 -6.98
CA VAL A 76 -9.01 16.25 -7.30
C VAL A 76 -9.54 15.40 -6.13
N LEU A 77 -10.09 14.23 -6.44
CA LEU A 77 -10.17 13.17 -5.45
C LEU A 77 -8.76 12.64 -5.22
N ARG A 78 -8.33 12.55 -3.97
CA ARG A 78 -6.94 12.16 -3.63
C ARG A 78 -6.56 10.81 -4.23
N PRO A 79 -5.50 10.75 -5.07
CA PRO A 79 -5.03 9.51 -5.66
C PRO A 79 -4.03 8.75 -4.75
N ASP A 80 -3.52 9.40 -3.70
CA ASP A 80 -2.69 8.81 -2.65
C ASP A 80 -2.83 9.58 -1.33
N MET A 81 -2.17 9.08 -0.28
CA MET A 81 -2.15 9.73 1.04
C MET A 81 -0.81 10.38 1.38
N THR A 82 0.27 10.00 0.71
CA THR A 82 1.62 10.48 1.04
C THR A 82 1.76 11.99 0.79
N LEU A 83 1.30 12.49 -0.36
CA LEU A 83 1.36 13.93 -0.68
C LEU A 83 0.49 14.79 0.24
N PRO A 84 -0.78 14.45 0.54
CA PRO A 84 -1.56 15.11 1.58
C PRO A 84 -0.89 15.13 2.95
N ILE A 85 -0.26 14.03 3.37
CA ILE A 85 0.46 13.96 4.65
C ILE A 85 1.71 14.82 4.61
N ALA A 86 2.49 14.80 3.51
CA ALA A 86 3.64 15.67 3.33
C ALA A 86 3.25 17.16 3.45
N ARG A 87 2.14 17.58 2.86
CA ARG A 87 1.55 18.92 3.00
C ARG A 87 1.19 19.22 4.47
N VAL A 88 0.55 18.28 5.18
CA VAL A 88 0.20 18.42 6.60
C VAL A 88 1.45 18.61 7.44
N VAL A 89 2.50 17.80 7.21
CA VAL A 89 3.79 17.91 7.92
C VAL A 89 4.44 19.28 7.69
N ALA A 90 4.45 19.76 6.45
CA ALA A 90 5.04 21.04 6.11
C ALA A 90 4.28 22.25 6.69
N THR A 91 2.96 22.10 6.92
CA THR A 91 2.11 23.21 7.37
C THR A 91 1.77 23.16 8.86
N ARG A 92 1.33 21.99 9.37
CA ARG A 92 0.83 21.86 10.74
C ARG A 92 1.87 21.40 11.74
N PHE A 93 2.91 20.68 11.30
CA PHE A 93 3.95 20.13 12.15
C PHE A 93 5.30 20.86 11.94
N LYS A 94 5.25 22.12 11.52
CA LYS A 94 6.43 22.91 11.16
C LYS A 94 7.45 22.98 12.29
N ASP A 95 6.99 23.15 13.53
CA ASP A 95 7.84 23.32 14.72
C ASP A 95 7.85 22.08 15.63
N SER A 96 7.31 20.95 15.15
CA SER A 96 7.25 19.70 15.91
C SER A 96 8.60 18.99 15.91
N PRO A 97 8.99 18.36 17.04
CA PRO A 97 10.18 17.53 17.08
C PRO A 97 10.05 16.32 16.14
N MET A 98 11.18 15.94 15.55
CA MET A 98 11.28 14.74 14.70
C MET A 98 11.81 13.55 15.51
N PRO A 99 11.52 12.31 15.11
CA PRO A 99 10.69 11.93 13.96
C PRO A 99 9.20 11.95 14.24
N LEU A 100 8.38 12.04 13.18
CA LEU A 100 6.93 11.90 13.20
C LEU A 100 6.52 10.52 12.67
N ARG A 101 5.56 9.89 13.33
CA ARG A 101 4.94 8.63 12.92
C ARG A 101 3.46 8.85 12.70
N PHE A 102 2.99 8.72 11.47
CA PHE A 102 1.59 8.83 11.10
C PHE A 102 1.07 7.54 10.49
N ARG A 103 -0.13 7.13 10.90
CA ARG A 103 -0.93 6.13 10.19
C ARG A 103 -2.17 6.77 9.60
N TYR A 104 -2.71 6.13 8.60
CA TYR A 104 -3.96 6.52 7.96
C TYR A 104 -4.73 5.32 7.48
N THR A 105 -6.07 5.46 7.42
CA THR A 105 -6.96 4.58 6.67
C THR A 105 -7.86 5.45 5.82
N ALA A 106 -7.82 5.25 4.50
CA ALA A 106 -8.48 6.17 3.59
C ALA A 106 -8.83 5.55 2.24
N ASN A 107 -9.94 5.98 1.64
CA ASN A 107 -10.21 5.71 0.24
C ASN A 107 -9.34 6.60 -0.65
N ILE A 108 -8.77 6.01 -1.69
CA ILE A 108 -8.03 6.67 -2.76
C ILE A 108 -8.68 6.38 -4.11
N PHE A 109 -8.44 7.24 -5.10
CA PHE A 109 -9.20 7.27 -6.33
C PHE A 109 -8.28 7.38 -7.54
N HIS A 110 -8.34 6.41 -8.47
CA HIS A 110 -7.61 6.46 -9.72
C HIS A 110 -8.55 6.30 -10.89
N VAL A 111 -8.32 7.02 -11.97
CA VAL A 111 -8.99 6.77 -13.25
C VAL A 111 -8.23 5.66 -13.96
N ASN A 112 -8.82 4.48 -14.05
CA ASN A 112 -8.24 3.37 -14.81
C ASN A 112 -8.87 3.27 -16.20
N ASN A 113 -8.11 2.79 -17.16
CA ASN A 113 -8.63 2.53 -18.52
C ASN A 113 -9.83 1.60 -18.47
N LYS A 114 -10.85 1.92 -19.26
CA LYS A 114 -12.04 1.07 -19.42
C LYS A 114 -11.63 -0.37 -19.75
N LEU A 115 -12.31 -1.34 -19.13
CA LEU A 115 -12.09 -2.77 -19.29
C LEU A 115 -10.76 -3.31 -18.74
N SER A 116 -10.01 -2.54 -17.95
CA SER A 116 -8.80 -3.05 -17.30
C SER A 116 -9.07 -4.04 -16.16
N GLY A 117 -10.33 -4.15 -15.71
CA GLY A 117 -10.71 -4.90 -14.49
C GLY A 117 -10.19 -4.29 -13.18
N ARG A 118 -9.53 -3.14 -13.24
CA ARG A 118 -8.99 -2.45 -12.06
C ARG A 118 -10.05 -1.59 -11.40
N ARG A 119 -9.99 -1.49 -10.08
CA ARG A 119 -10.86 -0.59 -9.32
C ARG A 119 -10.40 0.84 -9.46
N ASN A 120 -11.37 1.77 -9.50
CA ASN A 120 -11.13 3.20 -9.50
C ASN A 120 -11.19 3.80 -8.08
N GLU A 121 -11.88 3.12 -7.17
CA GLU A 121 -11.91 3.42 -5.75
C GLU A 121 -11.44 2.21 -4.97
N PHE A 122 -10.48 2.41 -4.07
CA PHE A 122 -9.98 1.39 -3.16
C PHE A 122 -9.52 2.01 -1.84
N SER A 123 -9.44 1.18 -0.81
CA SER A 123 -9.05 1.65 0.52
C SER A 123 -7.64 1.20 0.86
N ASP A 124 -6.85 2.14 1.33
CA ASP A 124 -5.50 1.91 1.84
C ASP A 124 -5.43 2.16 3.35
N CYS A 125 -4.70 1.29 4.05
CA CYS A 125 -4.21 1.51 5.40
C CYS A 125 -2.69 1.59 5.35
N GLY A 126 -2.09 2.68 5.83
CA GLY A 126 -0.66 2.87 5.67
C GLY A 126 -0.02 3.72 6.76
N VAL A 127 1.30 3.81 6.69
CA VAL A 127 2.13 4.59 7.61
C VAL A 127 3.14 5.46 6.88
N GLU A 128 3.47 6.57 7.50
CA GLU A 128 4.52 7.50 7.08
C GLU A 128 5.43 7.80 8.27
N TYR A 129 6.71 7.45 8.16
CA TYR A 129 7.75 7.68 9.14
C TYR A 129 8.67 8.79 8.63
N ILE A 130 8.56 9.96 9.21
CA ILE A 130 9.10 11.21 8.66
C ILE A 130 10.14 11.80 9.61
N GLY A 131 11.27 12.25 9.05
CA GLY A 131 12.36 12.87 9.80
C GLY A 131 13.38 11.87 10.35
N ALA A 132 13.28 10.58 9.99
CA ALA A 132 14.25 9.55 10.33
C ALA A 132 15.04 9.08 9.11
N GLN A 133 16.35 8.94 9.27
CA GLN A 133 17.27 8.58 8.17
C GLN A 133 17.95 7.24 8.40
N GLY A 134 18.35 6.62 7.28
CA GLY A 134 19.31 5.52 7.24
C GLY A 134 18.75 4.20 7.69
N PHE A 135 19.66 3.32 8.04
CA PHE A 135 19.44 1.91 8.30
C PHE A 135 18.33 1.61 9.32
N ASP A 136 18.37 2.30 10.47
CA ASP A 136 17.44 2.03 11.57
C ASP A 136 15.98 2.26 11.17
N SER A 137 15.70 3.36 10.44
CA SER A 137 14.36 3.67 9.97
C SER A 137 13.91 2.76 8.83
N ASP A 138 14.82 2.31 7.97
CA ASP A 138 14.51 1.35 6.91
C ASP A 138 14.23 -0.05 7.50
N LEU A 139 15.00 -0.48 8.48
CA LEU A 139 14.75 -1.73 9.19
C LEU A 139 13.42 -1.68 9.96
N GLU A 140 13.16 -0.60 10.70
CA GLU A 140 11.92 -0.43 11.46
C GLU A 140 10.69 -0.51 10.55
N ILE A 141 10.71 0.17 9.39
CA ILE A 141 9.56 0.17 8.47
C ILE A 141 9.34 -1.21 7.83
N LEU A 142 10.42 -1.93 7.48
CA LEU A 142 10.32 -3.29 6.95
C LEU A 142 9.73 -4.26 7.97
N VAL A 143 10.16 -4.17 9.23
CA VAL A 143 9.61 -5.00 10.31
C VAL A 143 8.16 -4.63 10.60
N THR A 144 7.81 -3.34 10.61
CA THR A 144 6.41 -2.90 10.75
C THR A 144 5.54 -3.45 9.63
N ALA A 145 6.03 -3.47 8.39
CA ALA A 145 5.33 -4.05 7.24
C ALA A 145 5.14 -5.56 7.41
N LEU A 146 6.18 -6.29 7.80
CA LEU A 146 6.12 -7.75 8.08
C LEU A 146 5.14 -8.08 9.21
N GLU A 147 5.16 -7.31 10.31
CA GLU A 147 4.22 -7.46 11.41
C GLU A 147 2.77 -7.20 10.97
N SER A 148 2.55 -6.18 10.14
CA SER A 148 1.23 -5.88 9.60
C SER A 148 0.71 -7.00 8.70
N MET A 149 1.59 -7.68 7.96
CA MET A 149 1.21 -8.81 7.10
C MET A 149 0.88 -10.10 7.88
N LYS A 150 1.24 -10.22 9.17
CA LYS A 150 0.85 -11.36 10.03
C LYS A 150 -0.67 -11.50 10.19
N ILE A 151 -1.43 -10.47 9.86
CA ILE A 151 -2.90 -10.53 9.84
C ILE A 151 -3.44 -11.60 8.88
N LEU A 152 -2.63 -12.00 7.90
CA LEU A 152 -2.94 -13.06 6.94
C LEU A 152 -2.93 -14.48 7.56
N LYS A 153 -2.53 -14.62 8.83
CA LYS A 153 -2.53 -15.86 9.65
C LYS A 153 -2.02 -17.11 8.91
N ASN A 154 -2.90 -17.82 8.20
CA ASN A 154 -2.61 -19.11 7.55
C ASN A 154 -2.26 -18.98 6.05
N ILE A 155 -2.10 -17.77 5.55
CA ILE A 155 -1.78 -17.49 4.15
C ILE A 155 -0.30 -17.17 4.04
N HIS A 156 0.40 -17.83 3.11
CA HIS A 156 1.79 -17.50 2.85
C HIS A 156 1.91 -16.12 2.22
N TYR A 157 2.84 -15.34 2.73
CA TYR A 157 3.15 -14.02 2.20
C TYR A 157 4.65 -13.80 2.12
N LYS A 158 5.05 -12.89 1.26
CA LYS A 158 6.44 -12.46 1.09
C LYS A 158 6.51 -10.94 0.99
N LEU A 159 7.57 -10.40 1.56
CA LEU A 159 7.99 -9.02 1.34
C LEU A 159 9.19 -9.04 0.39
N GLU A 160 9.01 -8.51 -0.80
CA GLU A 160 10.04 -8.37 -1.82
C GLU A 160 10.70 -7.00 -1.68
N ILE A 161 12.03 -6.99 -1.55
CA ILE A 161 12.83 -5.79 -1.26
C ILE A 161 13.70 -5.46 -2.46
N GLY A 162 13.74 -4.18 -2.83
CA GLY A 162 14.65 -3.62 -3.82
C GLY A 162 15.30 -2.32 -3.33
N ASN A 163 16.20 -1.80 -4.13
CA ASN A 163 16.83 -0.51 -3.86
C ASN A 163 17.07 0.24 -5.17
N VAL A 164 16.37 1.36 -5.35
CA VAL A 164 16.46 2.17 -6.57
C VAL A 164 17.85 2.80 -6.77
N ASN A 165 18.65 2.89 -5.71
CA ASN A 165 19.99 3.45 -5.80
C ASN A 165 20.95 2.54 -6.57
N ILE A 166 20.72 1.22 -6.63
CA ILE A 166 21.49 0.30 -7.47
C ILE A 166 21.43 0.75 -8.93
N PHE A 167 20.23 1.02 -9.44
CA PHE A 167 20.07 1.54 -10.80
C PHE A 167 20.63 2.95 -10.95
N LYS A 168 20.38 3.85 -9.99
CA LYS A 168 20.92 5.22 -10.01
C LYS A 168 22.44 5.25 -10.04
N ALA A 169 23.09 4.39 -9.25
CA ALA A 169 24.55 4.23 -9.24
C ALA A 169 25.07 3.66 -10.57
N ALA A 170 24.30 2.77 -11.20
CA ALA A 170 24.66 2.18 -12.47
C ALA A 170 24.55 3.15 -13.64
N VAL A 171 23.58 4.09 -13.63
CA VAL A 171 23.46 5.09 -14.71
C VAL A 171 24.26 6.37 -14.46
N LYS A 172 24.90 6.50 -13.31
CA LYS A 172 25.74 7.63 -12.97
C LYS A 172 27.04 7.57 -13.81
N ASN A 173 27.33 8.66 -14.52
CA ASN A 173 28.55 8.79 -15.32
C ASN A 173 28.67 7.79 -16.50
N ILE A 174 27.59 7.16 -16.95
CA ILE A 174 27.60 6.38 -18.20
C ILE A 174 27.30 7.27 -19.40
N ASN A 175 27.70 6.80 -20.57
CA ASN A 175 27.50 7.54 -21.84
C ASN A 175 26.09 7.28 -22.42
N LEU A 176 25.04 7.66 -21.68
CA LEU A 176 23.65 7.70 -22.12
C LEU A 176 23.06 9.08 -21.82
N ASN A 177 22.24 9.61 -22.71
CA ASN A 177 21.47 10.82 -22.46
C ASN A 177 20.19 10.52 -21.64
N GLU A 178 19.48 11.57 -21.24
CA GLU A 178 18.26 11.43 -20.40
C GLU A 178 17.15 10.60 -21.06
N GLU A 179 16.97 10.71 -22.39
CA GLU A 179 15.98 9.96 -23.14
C GLU A 179 16.34 8.46 -23.21
N GLU A 180 17.63 8.17 -23.41
CA GLU A 180 18.14 6.80 -23.41
C GLU A 180 18.03 6.17 -22.01
N ILE A 181 18.28 6.91 -20.93
CA ILE A 181 18.09 6.45 -19.55
C ILE A 181 16.60 6.19 -19.26
N ALA A 182 15.71 7.07 -19.70
CA ALA A 182 14.27 6.87 -19.58
C ALA A 182 13.78 5.63 -20.35
N THR A 183 14.32 5.39 -21.54
CA THR A 183 14.03 4.19 -22.34
C THR A 183 14.54 2.94 -21.63
N LEU A 184 15.77 2.94 -21.15
CA LEU A 184 16.37 1.83 -20.39
C LEU A 184 15.50 1.50 -19.17
N LEU A 185 15.13 2.51 -18.40
CA LEU A 185 14.25 2.40 -17.24
C LEU A 185 12.90 1.75 -17.59
N SER A 186 12.26 2.24 -18.67
CA SER A 186 10.95 1.71 -19.12
C SER A 186 11.03 0.25 -19.56
N LEU A 187 12.11 -0.15 -20.23
CA LEU A 187 12.33 -1.52 -20.68
C LEU A 187 12.56 -2.46 -19.49
N MET A 188 13.30 -2.01 -18.49
CA MET A 188 13.54 -2.77 -17.27
C MET A 188 12.28 -2.91 -16.41
N ASP A 189 11.55 -1.82 -16.19
CA ASP A 189 10.29 -1.82 -15.41
C ASP A 189 9.24 -2.76 -16.02
N LYS A 190 9.13 -2.78 -17.35
CA LYS A 190 8.23 -3.67 -18.10
C LYS A 190 8.78 -5.10 -18.23
N LYS A 191 9.99 -5.38 -17.76
CA LYS A 191 10.73 -6.64 -17.97
C LYS A 191 10.71 -7.08 -19.47
N SER A 192 10.84 -6.11 -20.39
CA SER A 192 10.85 -6.34 -21.85
C SER A 192 12.25 -6.77 -22.30
N LEU A 193 12.66 -7.98 -21.95
CA LEU A 193 14.05 -8.46 -22.01
C LEU A 193 14.64 -8.40 -23.42
N LYS A 194 13.91 -8.88 -24.43
CA LYS A 194 14.41 -8.81 -25.83
C LYS A 194 14.60 -7.37 -26.31
N ALA A 195 13.64 -6.49 -26.00
CA ALA A 195 13.76 -5.08 -26.38
C ALA A 195 14.89 -4.37 -25.61
N LEU A 196 15.16 -4.81 -24.38
CA LEU A 196 16.30 -4.34 -23.59
C LEU A 196 17.64 -4.75 -24.25
N ASP A 197 17.80 -6.00 -24.65
CA ASP A 197 18.99 -6.46 -25.35
C ASP A 197 19.18 -5.74 -26.68
N ASP A 198 18.12 -5.57 -27.48
CA ASP A 198 18.14 -4.84 -28.75
C ASP A 198 18.50 -3.35 -28.56
N PHE A 199 18.07 -2.75 -27.46
CA PHE A 199 18.41 -1.38 -27.10
C PHE A 199 19.89 -1.28 -26.69
N LEU A 200 20.36 -2.12 -25.78
CA LEU A 200 21.73 -2.14 -25.28
C LEU A 200 22.74 -2.39 -26.41
N ALA A 201 22.41 -3.26 -27.36
CA ALA A 201 23.26 -3.53 -28.53
C ALA A 201 23.54 -2.28 -29.39
N LYS A 202 22.60 -1.32 -29.41
CA LYS A 202 22.72 -0.07 -30.19
C LYS A 202 23.46 1.04 -29.44
N THR A 203 23.69 0.88 -28.14
CA THR A 203 24.40 1.87 -27.33
C THR A 203 25.91 1.69 -27.39
N ASN A 204 26.65 2.77 -27.12
CA ASN A 204 28.12 2.74 -26.99
C ASN A 204 28.59 2.40 -25.57
N LEU A 205 27.77 1.67 -24.81
CA LEU A 205 28.14 1.20 -23.47
C LEU A 205 29.20 0.12 -23.53
N SER A 206 30.05 0.06 -22.50
CA SER A 206 31.01 -1.05 -22.36
C SER A 206 30.28 -2.39 -22.17
N GLU A 207 30.93 -3.50 -22.50
CA GLU A 207 30.35 -4.83 -22.30
C GLU A 207 30.00 -5.10 -20.84
N GLN A 208 30.77 -4.54 -19.89
CA GLN A 208 30.48 -4.66 -18.45
C GLN A 208 29.13 -3.97 -18.10
N HIS A 209 28.88 -2.76 -18.60
CA HIS A 209 27.61 -2.08 -18.43
C HIS A 209 26.45 -2.86 -19.05
N LYS A 210 26.61 -3.37 -20.28
CA LYS A 210 25.59 -4.16 -20.97
C LYS A 210 25.25 -5.42 -20.18
N GLN A 211 26.28 -6.16 -19.73
CA GLN A 211 26.08 -7.35 -18.88
C GLN A 211 25.29 -7.05 -17.60
N PHE A 212 25.62 -5.93 -16.95
CA PHE A 212 24.90 -5.53 -15.73
C PHE A 212 23.41 -5.28 -16.03
N PHE A 213 23.08 -4.43 -17.01
CA PHE A 213 21.69 -4.10 -17.31
C PHE A 213 20.88 -5.27 -17.90
N THR A 214 21.51 -6.16 -18.66
CA THR A 214 20.87 -7.41 -19.14
C THR A 214 20.56 -8.34 -17.96
N LYS A 215 21.44 -8.42 -16.96
CA LYS A 215 21.30 -9.33 -15.83
C LYS A 215 20.34 -8.82 -14.76
N LEU A 216 20.34 -7.51 -14.49
CA LEU A 216 19.62 -6.90 -13.38
C LEU A 216 18.11 -7.26 -13.31
N PRO A 217 17.33 -7.29 -14.41
CA PRO A 217 15.91 -7.68 -14.37
C PRO A 217 15.65 -9.15 -14.00
N TRP A 218 16.68 -10.01 -14.04
CA TRP A 218 16.60 -11.42 -13.68
C TRP A 218 17.00 -11.70 -12.23
N LEU A 219 17.57 -10.70 -11.54
CA LEU A 219 18.04 -10.84 -10.17
C LEU A 219 16.89 -10.66 -9.19
N PHE A 220 16.06 -11.67 -9.09
CA PHE A 220 14.98 -11.77 -8.11
C PHE A 220 14.97 -13.17 -7.48
N GLY A 221 14.74 -13.23 -6.17
CA GLY A 221 14.78 -14.49 -5.41
C GLY A 221 15.15 -14.30 -3.96
N GLY A 222 15.82 -15.27 -3.36
CA GLY A 222 16.34 -15.20 -2.00
C GLY A 222 17.61 -14.34 -1.90
N VAL A 223 18.30 -14.46 -0.78
CA VAL A 223 19.54 -13.69 -0.50
C VAL A 223 20.66 -13.96 -1.51
N GLU A 224 20.65 -15.10 -2.19
CA GLU A 224 21.64 -15.49 -3.20
C GLU A 224 21.76 -14.48 -4.34
N VAL A 225 20.70 -13.75 -4.68
CA VAL A 225 20.76 -12.72 -5.74
C VAL A 225 21.65 -11.54 -5.38
N LEU A 226 21.87 -11.28 -4.08
CA LEU A 226 22.78 -10.23 -3.60
C LEU A 226 24.23 -10.60 -3.90
N GLU A 227 24.61 -11.86 -3.73
CA GLU A 227 25.94 -12.35 -4.11
C GLU A 227 26.09 -12.37 -5.64
N GLU A 228 25.04 -12.78 -6.35
CA GLU A 228 25.07 -12.86 -7.80
C GLU A 228 25.27 -11.49 -8.46
N VAL A 229 24.61 -10.43 -7.98
CA VAL A 229 24.78 -9.07 -8.55
C VAL A 229 26.17 -8.51 -8.33
N LYS A 230 26.88 -8.88 -7.25
CA LYS A 230 28.27 -8.46 -7.01
C LYS A 230 29.19 -8.89 -8.13
N THR A 231 28.92 -10.03 -8.78
CA THR A 231 29.75 -10.53 -9.89
C THR A 231 29.72 -9.63 -11.12
N VAL A 232 28.67 -8.83 -11.29
CA VAL A 232 28.48 -7.90 -12.43
C VAL A 232 28.53 -6.44 -12.01
N ALA A 233 28.62 -6.14 -10.70
CA ALA A 233 28.78 -4.79 -10.18
C ALA A 233 30.10 -4.17 -10.66
N PHE A 234 30.00 -3.05 -11.36
CA PHE A 234 31.16 -2.44 -12.05
C PHE A 234 31.70 -1.19 -11.36
N ASN A 235 31.05 -0.70 -10.30
CA ASN A 235 31.54 0.42 -9.49
C ASN A 235 31.29 0.17 -8.00
N ASP A 236 31.95 0.97 -7.16
CA ASP A 236 31.88 0.79 -5.71
C ASP A 236 30.54 1.30 -5.14
N GLU A 237 29.89 2.29 -5.77
CA GLU A 237 28.58 2.78 -5.36
C GLU A 237 27.51 1.66 -5.45
N ILE A 238 27.52 0.86 -6.53
CA ILE A 238 26.65 -0.30 -6.66
C ILE A 238 26.92 -1.31 -5.53
N LYS A 239 28.19 -1.58 -5.24
CA LYS A 239 28.57 -2.54 -4.18
C LYS A 239 28.14 -2.06 -2.79
N GLU A 240 28.22 -0.76 -2.52
CA GLU A 240 27.76 -0.15 -1.27
C GLU A 240 26.26 -0.35 -1.07
N GLU A 241 25.46 -0.15 -2.11
CA GLU A 241 24.00 -0.37 -2.04
C GLU A 241 23.64 -1.86 -1.88
N ILE A 242 24.41 -2.77 -2.49
CA ILE A 242 24.24 -4.22 -2.27
C ILE A 242 24.60 -4.59 -0.83
N ASN A 243 25.73 -4.13 -0.31
CA ASN A 243 26.14 -4.35 1.07
C ASN A 243 25.12 -3.79 2.08
N TYR A 244 24.45 -2.70 1.72
CA TYR A 244 23.35 -2.15 2.52
C TYR A 244 22.17 -3.12 2.60
N LEU A 245 21.76 -3.74 1.48
CA LEU A 245 20.70 -4.76 1.46
C LEU A 245 21.09 -6.01 2.24
N GLU A 246 22.36 -6.43 2.19
CA GLU A 246 22.86 -7.56 2.99
C GLU A 246 22.75 -7.29 4.49
N LYS A 247 23.14 -6.10 4.94
CA LYS A 247 22.99 -5.70 6.35
C LYS A 247 21.53 -5.72 6.79
N LEU A 248 20.62 -5.26 5.93
CA LEU A 248 19.18 -5.33 6.21
C LEU A 248 18.72 -6.78 6.30
N ASN A 249 19.15 -7.63 5.37
CA ASN A 249 18.84 -9.05 5.40
C ASN A 249 19.31 -9.73 6.68
N ASP A 250 20.55 -9.48 7.11
CA ASP A 250 21.11 -10.06 8.32
C ASP A 250 20.31 -9.69 9.57
N ALA A 251 19.93 -8.41 9.69
CA ALA A 251 19.08 -7.93 10.77
C ALA A 251 17.67 -8.54 10.73
N ILE A 252 17.08 -8.68 9.55
CA ILE A 252 15.78 -9.33 9.35
C ILE A 252 15.83 -10.81 9.74
N ILE A 253 16.93 -11.51 9.43
CA ILE A 253 17.15 -12.90 9.84
C ILE A 253 17.27 -13.01 11.37
N GLU A 254 18.04 -12.11 12.00
CA GLU A 254 18.21 -12.08 13.46
C GLU A 254 16.86 -11.84 14.17
N LEU A 255 15.97 -11.05 13.56
CA LEU A 255 14.62 -10.82 14.06
C LEU A 255 13.63 -11.96 13.76
N GLY A 256 14.04 -13.02 13.07
CA GLY A 256 13.24 -14.22 12.83
C GLY A 256 12.35 -14.17 11.58
N TYR A 257 12.57 -13.24 10.64
CA TYR A 257 11.76 -13.08 9.42
C TYR A 257 12.41 -13.65 8.15
N LYS A 258 13.46 -14.49 8.28
CA LYS A 258 14.25 -15.04 7.17
C LYS A 258 13.39 -15.55 6.00
N ASP A 259 12.37 -16.33 6.31
CA ASP A 259 11.56 -17.01 5.30
C ASP A 259 10.46 -16.13 4.68
N LEU A 260 10.35 -14.88 5.13
CA LEU A 260 9.33 -13.94 4.68
C LEU A 260 9.84 -12.89 3.70
N VAL A 261 11.15 -12.86 3.44
CA VAL A 261 11.78 -11.82 2.61
C VAL A 261 12.40 -12.42 1.36
N THR A 262 12.24 -11.70 0.25
CA THR A 262 12.90 -11.92 -1.04
C THR A 262 13.43 -10.60 -1.58
N PHE A 263 14.24 -10.66 -2.64
CA PHE A 263 14.81 -9.49 -3.27
C PHE A 263 14.41 -9.42 -4.76
N ASP A 264 14.14 -8.23 -5.30
CA ASP A 264 14.07 -7.94 -6.74
C ASP A 264 14.92 -6.71 -7.03
N LEU A 265 16.13 -6.94 -7.53
CA LEU A 265 17.09 -5.86 -7.83
C LEU A 265 16.76 -5.13 -9.14
N GLY A 266 15.88 -5.71 -9.97
CA GLY A 266 15.30 -5.08 -11.15
C GLY A 266 14.12 -4.17 -10.87
N MET A 267 13.75 -3.97 -9.60
CA MET A 267 12.66 -3.10 -9.19
C MET A 267 13.09 -1.63 -9.32
N VAL A 268 12.78 -1.02 -10.46
CA VAL A 268 13.16 0.36 -10.81
C VAL A 268 11.97 1.31 -10.95
N HIS A 269 10.77 0.82 -10.61
CA HIS A 269 9.53 1.58 -10.73
C HIS A 269 9.55 2.88 -9.89
N ARG A 270 8.99 3.96 -10.45
CA ARG A 270 8.88 5.27 -9.79
C ARG A 270 10.21 5.85 -9.27
N LEU A 271 11.26 5.75 -10.07
CA LEU A 271 12.62 6.21 -9.73
C LEU A 271 12.70 7.69 -9.33
N SER A 272 11.82 8.54 -9.88
CA SER A 272 11.72 9.95 -9.53
C SER A 272 11.13 10.20 -8.14
N TYR A 273 10.31 9.25 -7.66
CA TYR A 273 9.64 9.32 -6.37
C TYR A 273 10.51 8.75 -5.24
N TYR A 274 11.02 7.52 -5.43
CA TYR A 274 11.79 6.83 -4.40
C TYR A 274 13.27 7.27 -4.38
N SER A 275 13.82 7.36 -3.18
CA SER A 275 15.21 7.80 -2.94
C SER A 275 16.17 6.70 -2.48
N GLY A 276 15.67 5.48 -2.24
CA GLY A 276 16.48 4.36 -1.72
C GLY A 276 15.69 3.06 -1.73
N LEU A 277 15.48 2.50 -0.54
CA LEU A 277 14.70 1.29 -0.30
C LEU A 277 13.32 1.36 -0.95
N ILE A 278 12.92 0.28 -1.62
CA ILE A 278 11.54 0.03 -2.05
C ILE A 278 11.16 -1.41 -1.71
N PHE A 279 9.87 -1.64 -1.46
CA PHE A 279 9.41 -3.00 -1.13
C PHE A 279 7.94 -3.22 -1.50
N ARG A 280 7.59 -4.48 -1.74
CA ARG A 280 6.25 -4.91 -2.11
C ARG A 280 5.87 -6.15 -1.32
N GLY A 281 4.63 -6.22 -0.84
CA GLY A 281 4.08 -7.39 -0.19
C GLY A 281 3.18 -8.17 -1.13
N TYR A 282 3.32 -9.49 -1.11
CA TYR A 282 2.51 -10.45 -1.87
C TYR A 282 1.95 -11.50 -0.94
N ALA A 283 0.78 -12.03 -1.27
CA ALA A 283 0.17 -13.14 -0.57
C ALA A 283 -0.36 -14.18 -1.56
N ASP A 284 -0.35 -15.45 -1.14
CA ASP A 284 -0.91 -16.52 -1.95
C ASP A 284 -2.40 -16.30 -2.21
N GLY A 285 -2.84 -16.62 -3.41
CA GLY A 285 -4.23 -16.43 -3.84
C GLY A 285 -4.60 -15.02 -4.30
N VAL A 286 -3.70 -14.03 -4.17
CA VAL A 286 -3.94 -12.65 -4.63
C VAL A 286 -3.04 -12.32 -5.82
N GLY A 287 -3.65 -12.00 -6.95
CA GLY A 287 -2.93 -11.71 -8.21
C GLY A 287 -2.26 -10.33 -8.28
N ILE A 288 -2.34 -9.52 -7.22
CA ILE A 288 -1.77 -8.17 -7.15
C ILE A 288 -0.97 -7.97 -5.86
N THR A 289 -0.14 -6.93 -5.84
CA THR A 289 0.56 -6.53 -4.61
C THR A 289 -0.44 -6.08 -3.54
N ILE A 290 -0.31 -6.60 -2.33
CA ILE A 290 -1.14 -6.24 -1.17
C ILE A 290 -0.56 -5.08 -0.36
N LEU A 291 0.76 -4.87 -0.46
CA LEU A 291 1.49 -3.80 0.23
C LEU A 291 2.53 -3.21 -0.72
N THR A 292 2.69 -1.89 -0.68
CA THR A 292 3.76 -1.19 -1.39
C THR A 292 4.35 -0.11 -0.51
N GLY A 293 5.67 0.02 -0.51
CA GLY A 293 6.36 1.01 0.31
C GLY A 293 7.75 1.34 -0.18
N GLY A 294 8.38 2.29 0.48
CA GLY A 294 9.75 2.69 0.22
C GLY A 294 10.13 4.04 0.79
N ARG A 295 11.38 4.45 0.57
CA ARG A 295 11.98 5.72 1.02
C ARG A 295 11.83 6.82 -0.03
N TYR A 296 11.39 8.01 0.37
CA TYR A 296 11.10 9.14 -0.52
C TYR A 296 11.56 10.49 0.07
N ASP A 297 12.83 10.65 0.37
CA ASP A 297 13.41 11.77 1.11
C ASP A 297 13.25 13.14 0.42
N LYS A 298 12.97 13.18 -0.88
CA LYS A 298 12.82 14.44 -1.63
C LYS A 298 11.40 14.98 -1.66
N LEU A 299 10.41 14.19 -1.25
CA LEU A 299 9.00 14.52 -1.43
C LEU A 299 8.55 15.71 -0.58
N ILE A 300 8.91 15.73 0.70
CA ILE A 300 8.46 16.78 1.63
C ILE A 300 9.11 18.12 1.31
N LYS A 301 10.27 18.08 0.65
CA LYS A 301 10.97 19.29 0.18
C LYS A 301 10.15 20.16 -0.77
N ILE A 302 9.23 19.56 -1.54
CA ILE A 302 8.33 20.28 -2.45
C ILE A 302 7.44 21.25 -1.67
N TYR A 303 7.09 20.90 -0.44
CA TYR A 303 6.31 21.74 0.46
C TYR A 303 7.17 22.62 1.37
N GLY A 304 8.47 22.76 1.05
CA GLY A 304 9.39 23.69 1.71
C GLY A 304 10.15 23.12 2.92
N ARG A 305 10.08 21.80 3.19
CA ARG A 305 10.84 21.17 4.28
C ARG A 305 11.68 20.00 3.78
N ASP A 306 12.97 20.07 3.99
CA ASP A 306 13.92 19.00 3.61
C ASP A 306 13.94 17.96 4.74
N LEU A 307 13.05 16.96 4.67
CA LEU A 307 12.90 15.91 5.65
C LEU A 307 12.91 14.54 4.96
N PRO A 308 13.73 13.60 5.43
CA PRO A 308 13.70 12.23 4.95
C PRO A 308 12.38 11.56 5.37
N ALA A 309 11.93 10.62 4.55
CA ALA A 309 10.71 9.89 4.84
C ALA A 309 10.72 8.49 4.22
N VAL A 310 10.10 7.56 4.93
CA VAL A 310 9.86 6.18 4.50
C VAL A 310 8.48 5.76 4.98
N GLY A 311 7.74 5.00 4.17
CA GLY A 311 6.40 4.57 4.52
C GLY A 311 5.91 3.42 3.64
N PHE A 312 4.72 2.93 3.93
CA PHE A 312 4.03 1.95 3.10
C PHE A 312 2.51 2.12 3.16
N ALA A 313 1.84 1.56 2.16
CA ALA A 313 0.39 1.41 2.10
C ALA A 313 0.01 -0.05 1.90
N ILE A 314 -0.97 -0.52 2.66
CA ILE A 314 -1.62 -1.83 2.54
C ILE A 314 -2.95 -1.63 1.86
N LYS A 315 -3.19 -2.36 0.77
CA LYS A 315 -4.45 -2.34 0.02
C LYS A 315 -5.48 -3.21 0.72
N LEU A 316 -6.38 -2.60 1.49
CA LEU A 316 -7.40 -3.32 2.25
C LEU A 316 -8.30 -4.19 1.36
N ASP A 317 -8.61 -3.71 0.16
CA ASP A 317 -9.45 -4.46 -0.78
C ASP A 317 -8.75 -5.70 -1.34
N ALA A 318 -7.42 -5.68 -1.48
CA ALA A 318 -6.63 -6.85 -1.88
C ALA A 318 -6.52 -7.87 -0.73
N LEU A 319 -6.37 -7.38 0.51
CA LEU A 319 -6.39 -8.25 1.69
C LEU A 319 -7.73 -8.96 1.85
N LEU A 320 -8.86 -8.29 1.56
CA LEU A 320 -10.18 -8.90 1.59
C LEU A 320 -10.34 -10.07 0.62
N GLU A 321 -9.61 -10.05 -0.50
CA GLU A 321 -9.62 -11.15 -1.48
C GLU A 321 -8.80 -12.36 -0.99
N ALA A 322 -7.81 -12.13 -0.10
CA ALA A 322 -6.97 -13.17 0.47
C ALA A 322 -7.60 -13.84 1.70
N ILE A 323 -8.32 -13.07 2.50
CA ILE A 323 -8.78 -13.50 3.83
C ILE A 323 -10.03 -14.36 3.72
N ASP A 324 -10.02 -15.52 4.37
CA ASP A 324 -11.19 -16.37 4.55
C ASP A 324 -12.21 -15.70 5.50
N GLU A 325 -13.50 -15.83 5.18
CA GLU A 325 -14.60 -15.31 6.00
C GLU A 325 -14.58 -15.87 7.44
N GLU A 326 -14.05 -17.06 7.66
CA GLU A 326 -13.96 -17.71 8.96
C GLU A 326 -12.99 -17.01 9.94
N ILE A 327 -12.07 -16.17 9.45
CA ILE A 327 -11.11 -15.42 10.29
C ILE A 327 -11.82 -14.42 11.21
N TYR A 328 -12.93 -13.87 10.74
CA TYR A 328 -13.79 -12.97 11.51
C TYR A 328 -15.20 -13.56 11.66
N PRO A 329 -15.43 -14.39 12.69
CA PRO A 329 -16.71 -15.03 12.88
C PRO A 329 -17.85 -14.00 12.96
N LYS A 330 -18.95 -14.33 12.35
CA LYS A 330 -20.16 -13.50 12.41
C LYS A 330 -20.61 -13.39 13.88
N LEU A 331 -21.11 -12.22 14.24
CA LEU A 331 -21.75 -12.06 15.55
C LEU A 331 -22.98 -12.98 15.63
N GLU A 332 -23.02 -13.81 16.65
CA GLU A 332 -24.25 -14.55 16.97
C GLU A 332 -25.41 -13.57 17.18
N ARG A 333 -26.51 -13.85 16.53
CA ARG A 333 -27.71 -13.02 16.62
C ARG A 333 -28.80 -13.77 17.37
N LEU A 334 -29.40 -13.09 18.34
CA LEU A 334 -30.62 -13.53 18.98
C LEU A 334 -31.82 -12.92 18.28
N VAL A 335 -32.66 -13.75 17.68
CA VAL A 335 -33.92 -13.30 17.08
C VAL A 335 -35.04 -13.51 18.12
N ILE A 336 -35.74 -12.43 18.46
CA ILE A 336 -36.93 -12.45 19.30
C ILE A 336 -38.14 -12.35 18.36
N GLU A 337 -38.85 -13.46 18.19
CA GLU A 337 -40.10 -13.49 17.44
C GLU A 337 -41.26 -13.16 18.38
N TYR A 338 -42.21 -12.33 17.94
CA TYR A 338 -43.32 -11.88 18.76
C TYR A 338 -44.63 -11.69 17.98
N PRO A 339 -45.83 -11.97 18.57
CA PRO A 339 -47.10 -11.65 17.97
C PRO A 339 -47.40 -10.14 18.04
N THR A 340 -48.27 -9.64 17.18
CA THR A 340 -48.59 -8.20 17.02
C THR A 340 -48.88 -7.47 18.34
N ASN A 341 -49.54 -8.12 19.29
CA ASN A 341 -49.96 -7.51 20.57
C ASN A 341 -48.88 -7.53 21.66
N LYS A 342 -47.70 -8.11 21.40
CA LYS A 342 -46.61 -8.24 22.39
C LYS A 342 -45.34 -7.46 22.05
N ILE A 343 -45.40 -6.48 21.16
CA ILE A 343 -44.20 -5.67 20.77
C ILE A 343 -43.55 -5.00 21.97
N VAL A 344 -44.29 -4.47 22.93
CA VAL A 344 -43.73 -3.80 24.10
C VAL A 344 -42.94 -4.77 24.98
N ASP A 345 -43.45 -5.98 25.19
CA ASP A 345 -42.77 -7.00 25.98
C ASP A 345 -41.52 -7.52 25.24
N ALA A 346 -41.60 -7.71 23.91
CA ALA A 346 -40.50 -8.07 23.08
C ALA A 346 -39.38 -7.00 23.10
N LEU A 347 -39.71 -5.71 23.08
CA LEU A 347 -38.77 -4.61 23.20
C LEU A 347 -38.10 -4.58 24.59
N LYS A 348 -38.84 -4.85 25.68
CA LYS A 348 -38.25 -4.94 27.03
C LYS A 348 -37.27 -6.12 27.11
N LEU A 349 -37.63 -7.27 26.61
CA LEU A 349 -36.77 -8.45 26.57
C LEU A 349 -35.49 -8.15 25.71
N ALA A 350 -35.67 -7.60 24.51
CA ALA A 350 -34.57 -7.22 23.65
C ALA A 350 -33.62 -6.20 24.32
N LYS A 351 -34.15 -5.25 25.08
CA LYS A 351 -33.33 -4.29 25.85
C LYS A 351 -32.45 -5.02 26.86
N THR A 352 -33.03 -5.89 27.67
CA THR A 352 -32.28 -6.70 28.64
C THR A 352 -31.19 -7.52 27.97
N LYS A 353 -31.51 -8.18 26.85
CA LYS A 353 -30.53 -9.00 26.11
C LYS A 353 -29.41 -8.18 25.50
N ARG A 354 -29.66 -6.95 25.04
CA ARG A 354 -28.64 -6.03 24.56
C ARG A 354 -27.75 -5.53 25.71
N GLU A 355 -28.31 -5.31 26.89
CA GLU A 355 -27.54 -4.97 28.10
C GLU A 355 -26.63 -6.14 28.55
N GLU A 356 -27.00 -7.40 28.22
CA GLU A 356 -26.17 -8.60 28.37
C GLU A 356 -25.07 -8.70 27.29
N GLY A 357 -25.02 -7.77 26.31
CA GLY A 357 -24.03 -7.72 25.23
C GLY A 357 -24.42 -8.52 23.97
N LEU A 358 -25.64 -9.02 23.87
CA LEU A 358 -26.12 -9.76 22.70
C LEU A 358 -26.58 -8.83 21.57
N VAL A 359 -26.40 -9.28 20.33
CA VAL A 359 -27.02 -8.65 19.16
C VAL A 359 -28.44 -9.22 19.03
N VAL A 360 -29.44 -8.35 19.08
CA VAL A 360 -30.83 -8.77 19.12
C VAL A 360 -31.63 -8.14 17.99
N GLU A 361 -32.28 -9.01 17.21
CA GLU A 361 -33.25 -8.63 16.17
C GLU A 361 -34.67 -8.95 16.64
N LEU A 362 -35.66 -8.17 16.22
CA LEU A 362 -37.07 -8.38 16.52
C LEU A 362 -37.81 -8.73 15.23
N HIS A 363 -38.48 -9.88 15.22
CA HIS A 363 -39.29 -10.32 14.10
C HIS A 363 -40.73 -10.49 14.52
N GLN A 364 -41.65 -9.81 13.84
CA GLN A 364 -43.09 -10.03 14.04
C GLN A 364 -43.50 -11.35 13.40
N ASN A 365 -44.13 -12.23 14.19
CA ASN A 365 -44.66 -13.51 13.74
C ASN A 365 -46.06 -13.72 14.30
N ASN A 366 -47.09 -13.55 13.46
CA ASN A 366 -48.48 -13.60 13.85
C ASN A 366 -49.01 -15.03 14.07
N GLU A 367 -48.22 -16.05 13.76
CA GLU A 367 -48.55 -17.43 14.04
C GLU A 367 -48.26 -17.80 15.51
N LEU A 368 -47.47 -16.99 16.18
CA LEU A 368 -47.12 -17.18 17.58
C LEU A 368 -48.22 -16.60 18.50
N THR A 369 -48.38 -17.24 19.63
CA THR A 369 -49.22 -16.75 20.73
C THR A 369 -48.39 -16.05 21.81
N ASP A 370 -47.07 -16.29 21.86
CA ASP A 370 -46.16 -15.72 22.82
C ASP A 370 -44.79 -15.41 22.18
N ILE A 371 -43.94 -14.72 22.94
CA ILE A 371 -42.55 -14.36 22.52
C ILE A 371 -41.70 -15.62 22.50
N LYS A 372 -40.90 -15.76 21.46
CA LYS A 372 -39.95 -16.85 21.27
C LYS A 372 -38.54 -16.30 20.95
N GLU A 373 -37.55 -16.88 21.58
CA GLU A 373 -36.12 -16.59 21.30
C GLU A 373 -35.57 -17.67 20.37
N ARG A 374 -34.78 -17.26 19.35
CA ARG A 374 -34.02 -18.12 18.44
C ARG A 374 -32.64 -17.55 18.23
N ARG A 375 -31.60 -18.37 18.25
CA ARG A 375 -30.24 -18.02 17.87
C ARG A 375 -30.04 -18.35 16.39
N ASP A 376 -29.48 -17.40 15.65
CA ASP A 376 -29.09 -17.58 14.24
C ASP A 376 -27.58 -17.66 14.12
#